data_8282a82332851cd256f91557b2d07120
#
_entry.id   8282a82332851cd256f91557b2d07120
#
_cell.length_a   1.000
_cell.length_b   1.000
_cell.length_c   1.000
_cell.angle_alpha   90.00
_cell.angle_beta   90.00
_cell.angle_gamma   90.00
#
_symmetry.space_group_name_H-M   'P 1'
#
loop_
_entity.id
_entity.type
_entity.pdbx_description
1 polymer ?
#
loop_
_entity_poly.entity_id
_entity_poly.type
_entity_poly.pdbx_seq_one_letter_code
_entity_poly.pdbx_strand_id
1 'polypeptide(L)'
;VEFMLGPYSSGLTKAIAPVTEKYGVPMVEANGASRSLFTKGYKYLFAVLAPANLYLDVAIDLAVEKNNGKPVTVAMAFEQDAFSQDVRLGVLDAIKRTGSKKVIDDKLPKELNDMAATLVKVKQMKPDVLVVSGHTKGALTAIRQIAEMKVDVPMLAMTHCDAAKLSKQHGKNSQYALCASQWHKTLTYKDNFFKDGMKYAADFQKEFGYDPPYQSAESSAALLVFKDAFELSLIHISEPTRPFH
;
A
#
# COMPACT_ATOMS: atom_id res chain seq x y z
N VAL A 1 -13.49 -16.76 19.18
CA VAL A 1 -13.40 -15.77 18.10
C VAL A 1 -13.99 -16.42 16.86
N GLU A 2 -15.02 -15.80 16.27
CA GLU A 2 -15.76 -16.35 15.13
C GLU A 2 -15.26 -15.79 13.80
N PHE A 3 -14.70 -14.58 13.80
CA PHE A 3 -14.08 -13.91 12.65
C PHE A 3 -13.00 -12.94 13.11
N MET A 4 -12.11 -12.54 12.22
CA MET A 4 -10.97 -11.69 12.54
C MET A 4 -10.74 -10.63 11.45
N LEU A 5 -10.51 -9.39 11.85
CA LEU A 5 -9.88 -8.38 10.99
C LEU A 5 -8.37 -8.64 10.98
N GLY A 6 -7.78 -8.62 9.80
CA GLY A 6 -6.34 -8.83 9.63
C GLY A 6 -5.51 -7.72 10.29
N PRO A 7 -4.30 -8.03 10.76
CA PRO A 7 -3.41 -7.04 11.36
C PRO A 7 -2.67 -6.22 10.30
N TYR A 8 -2.25 -5.03 10.65
CA TYR A 8 -1.17 -4.36 9.92
C TYR A 8 0.15 -5.06 10.27
N SER A 9 0.90 -5.60 9.40
CA SER A 9 1.28 -5.52 8.01
C SER A 9 1.32 -6.93 7.38
N SER A 10 1.86 -7.05 6.13
CA SER A 10 2.10 -8.37 5.49
C SER A 10 2.90 -9.34 6.36
N GLY A 11 3.87 -8.84 7.15
CA GLY A 11 4.66 -9.67 8.07
C GLY A 11 3.82 -10.25 9.21
N LEU A 12 2.95 -9.44 9.82
CA LEU A 12 2.06 -9.90 10.90
C LEU A 12 0.95 -10.82 10.35
N THR A 13 0.37 -10.47 9.22
CA THR A 13 -0.60 -11.34 8.53
C THR A 13 -0.01 -12.71 8.23
N LYS A 14 1.24 -12.77 7.75
CA LYS A 14 1.96 -14.04 7.51
C LYS A 14 2.08 -14.90 8.77
N ALA A 15 2.23 -14.28 9.94
CA ALA A 15 2.33 -15.00 11.21
C ALA A 15 0.96 -15.51 11.70
N ILE A 16 -0.11 -14.75 11.47
CA ILE A 16 -1.45 -15.05 12.00
C ILE A 16 -2.27 -15.93 11.06
N ALA A 17 -2.16 -15.77 9.74
CA ALA A 17 -2.95 -16.51 8.76
C ALA A 17 -2.91 -18.05 8.94
N PRO A 18 -1.77 -18.70 9.24
CA PRO A 18 -1.77 -20.14 9.53
C PRO A 18 -2.61 -20.54 10.75
N VAL A 19 -2.74 -19.64 11.72
CA VAL A 19 -3.52 -19.88 12.94
C VAL A 19 -5.01 -19.79 12.64
N THR A 20 -5.45 -18.74 11.95
CA THR A 20 -6.85 -18.59 11.54
C THR A 20 -7.28 -19.72 10.61
N GLU A 21 -6.41 -20.09 9.65
CA GLU A 21 -6.64 -21.24 8.76
C GLU A 21 -6.82 -22.55 9.55
N LYS A 22 -5.93 -22.83 10.53
CA LYS A 22 -6.00 -24.04 11.36
C LYS A 22 -7.31 -24.16 12.12
N TYR A 23 -7.85 -23.04 12.59
CA TYR A 23 -9.08 -23.03 13.39
C TYR A 23 -10.35 -22.73 12.58
N GLY A 24 -10.23 -22.59 11.24
CA GLY A 24 -11.36 -22.29 10.38
C GLY A 24 -11.99 -20.91 10.65
N VAL A 25 -11.20 -19.95 11.14
CA VAL A 25 -11.66 -18.59 11.45
C VAL A 25 -11.49 -17.70 10.23
N PRO A 26 -12.56 -17.18 9.62
CA PRO A 26 -12.44 -16.22 8.52
C PRO A 26 -11.69 -14.97 8.94
N MET A 27 -10.68 -14.58 8.18
CA MET A 27 -9.91 -13.34 8.35
C MET A 27 -10.00 -12.50 7.10
N VAL A 28 -10.46 -11.26 7.23
CA VAL A 28 -10.43 -10.26 6.16
C VAL A 28 -9.28 -9.32 6.40
N GLU A 29 -8.33 -9.33 5.46
CA GLU A 29 -7.11 -8.54 5.51
C GLU A 29 -7.32 -7.20 4.78
N ALA A 30 -6.97 -6.12 5.47
CA ALA A 30 -7.08 -4.76 4.96
C ALA A 30 -5.73 -4.03 4.84
N ASN A 31 -4.65 -4.58 5.43
CA ASN A 31 -3.38 -3.87 5.57
C ASN A 31 -2.15 -4.74 5.27
N GLY A 32 -2.34 -5.99 4.86
CA GLY A 32 -1.28 -6.94 4.49
C GLY A 32 -1.30 -7.25 3.00
N ALA A 33 -0.67 -6.43 2.18
CA ALA A 33 -0.82 -6.39 0.73
C ALA A 33 0.05 -7.37 -0.07
N SER A 34 1.01 -8.10 0.56
CA SER A 34 1.89 -8.99 -0.20
C SER A 34 1.14 -10.17 -0.83
N ARG A 35 1.29 -10.36 -2.13
CA ARG A 35 0.70 -11.50 -2.88
C ARG A 35 1.08 -12.86 -2.28
N SER A 36 2.26 -12.95 -1.67
CA SER A 36 2.74 -14.18 -1.05
C SER A 36 1.84 -14.70 0.07
N LEU A 37 0.96 -13.86 0.62
CA LEU A 37 -0.06 -14.25 1.60
C LEU A 37 -1.17 -15.07 0.95
N PHE A 38 -1.57 -14.71 -0.26
CA PHE A 38 -2.75 -15.22 -0.96
C PHE A 38 -2.44 -16.35 -1.95
N THR A 39 -1.15 -16.72 -2.10
CA THR A 39 -0.72 -17.83 -2.96
C THR A 39 -0.49 -19.14 -2.20
N LYS A 40 -0.81 -19.19 -0.90
CA LYS A 40 -0.60 -20.36 -0.03
C LYS A 40 -1.77 -21.34 0.02
N GLY A 41 -2.86 -21.03 -0.66
CA GLY A 41 -4.05 -21.86 -0.69
C GLY A 41 -4.90 -21.81 0.60
N TYR A 42 -4.76 -20.76 1.40
CA TYR A 42 -5.63 -20.51 2.55
C TYR A 42 -7.08 -20.34 2.11
N LYS A 43 -7.99 -20.99 2.81
CA LYS A 43 -9.45 -20.95 2.55
C LYS A 43 -10.16 -19.86 3.35
N TYR A 44 -9.55 -19.45 4.46
CA TYR A 44 -10.14 -18.51 5.42
C TYR A 44 -9.45 -17.14 5.42
N LEU A 45 -8.57 -16.85 4.46
CA LEU A 45 -7.93 -15.56 4.29
C LEU A 45 -8.49 -14.84 3.06
N PHE A 46 -9.09 -13.67 3.28
CA PHE A 46 -9.66 -12.78 2.25
C PHE A 46 -9.00 -11.41 2.33
N ALA A 47 -9.12 -10.59 1.29
CA ALA A 47 -8.55 -9.25 1.29
C ALA A 47 -9.46 -8.22 0.59
N VAL A 48 -9.41 -6.99 1.09
CA VAL A 48 -10.11 -5.81 0.53
C VAL A 48 -9.15 -4.74 0.02
N LEU A 49 -7.90 -5.11 -0.27
CA LEU A 49 -6.85 -4.19 -0.70
C LEU A 49 -6.22 -4.66 -2.01
N ALA A 50 -5.65 -3.73 -2.76
CA ALA A 50 -4.87 -4.06 -3.94
C ALA A 50 -3.55 -4.76 -3.54
N PRO A 51 -3.06 -5.72 -4.34
CA PRO A 51 -1.79 -6.39 -4.06
C PRO A 51 -0.60 -5.42 -4.18
N ALA A 52 0.42 -5.63 -3.34
CA ALA A 52 1.53 -4.71 -3.17
C ALA A 52 2.33 -4.43 -4.46
N ASN A 53 2.37 -5.36 -5.40
CA ASN A 53 3.04 -5.13 -6.68
C ASN A 53 2.40 -4.03 -7.55
N LEU A 54 1.17 -3.59 -7.24
CA LEU A 54 0.49 -2.50 -7.94
C LEU A 54 0.63 -1.14 -7.24
N TYR A 55 1.48 -1.02 -6.22
CA TYR A 55 1.60 0.24 -5.47
C TYR A 55 2.42 1.31 -6.19
N LEU A 56 3.53 0.94 -6.83
CA LEU A 56 4.45 1.90 -7.44
C LEU A 56 4.79 1.57 -8.92
N ASP A 57 4.17 0.56 -9.51
CA ASP A 57 4.37 0.20 -10.91
C ASP A 57 3.93 1.33 -11.86
N VAL A 58 2.78 1.95 -11.58
CA VAL A 58 2.25 3.09 -12.36
C VAL A 58 3.13 4.34 -12.30
N ALA A 59 4.00 4.48 -11.30
CA ALA A 59 4.95 5.60 -11.26
C ALA A 59 5.97 5.53 -12.40
N ILE A 60 6.31 4.33 -12.86
CA ILE A 60 7.20 4.14 -14.01
C ILE A 60 6.47 4.52 -15.31
N ASP A 61 5.19 4.14 -15.45
CA ASP A 61 4.38 4.54 -16.60
C ASP A 61 4.24 6.06 -16.68
N LEU A 62 3.97 6.71 -15.56
CA LEU A 62 3.90 8.16 -15.49
C LEU A 62 5.24 8.82 -15.86
N ALA A 63 6.37 8.26 -15.42
CA ALA A 63 7.67 8.78 -15.76
C ALA A 63 7.95 8.68 -17.27
N VAL A 64 7.60 7.57 -17.89
CA VAL A 64 7.70 7.37 -19.34
C VAL A 64 6.80 8.35 -20.09
N GLU A 65 5.54 8.53 -19.64
CA GLU A 65 4.61 9.51 -20.20
C GLU A 65 5.22 10.93 -20.15
N LYS A 66 5.74 11.35 -18.99
CA LYS A 66 6.40 12.65 -18.80
C LYS A 66 7.68 12.79 -19.63
N ASN A 67 8.32 11.69 -19.99
CA ASN A 67 9.47 11.64 -20.87
C ASN A 67 9.09 11.47 -22.37
N ASN A 68 7.89 11.91 -22.75
CA ASN A 68 7.37 11.84 -24.13
C ASN A 68 7.33 10.38 -24.67
N GLY A 69 6.99 9.43 -23.86
CA GLY A 69 6.91 8.00 -24.22
C GLY A 69 8.26 7.28 -24.31
N LYS A 70 9.37 7.95 -23.98
CA LYS A 70 10.71 7.34 -24.02
C LYS A 70 11.01 6.61 -22.69
N PRO A 71 11.71 5.48 -22.75
CA PRO A 71 12.20 4.79 -21.56
C PRO A 71 13.01 5.70 -20.63
N VAL A 72 12.92 5.42 -19.32
CA VAL A 72 13.60 6.17 -18.26
C VAL A 72 14.60 5.31 -17.50
N THR A 73 15.50 5.95 -16.75
CA THR A 73 16.42 5.31 -15.83
C THR A 73 15.83 5.31 -14.41
N VAL A 74 15.86 4.16 -13.75
CA VAL A 74 15.20 3.94 -12.46
C VAL A 74 16.20 3.49 -11.41
N ALA A 75 16.28 4.23 -10.31
CA ALA A 75 16.92 3.81 -9.06
C ALA A 75 15.87 3.24 -8.11
N MET A 76 16.18 2.14 -7.48
CA MET A 76 15.29 1.40 -6.61
C MET A 76 15.96 1.17 -5.24
N ALA A 77 15.23 1.45 -4.15
CA ALA A 77 15.65 1.25 -2.77
C ALA A 77 14.49 0.66 -1.95
N PHE A 78 14.60 -0.61 -1.56
CA PHE A 78 13.50 -1.37 -0.97
C PHE A 78 13.90 -2.05 0.35
N GLU A 79 13.08 -1.88 1.39
CA GLU A 79 13.26 -2.62 2.64
C GLU A 79 13.11 -4.13 2.42
N GLN A 80 13.85 -4.91 3.20
CA GLN A 80 13.84 -6.38 3.12
C GLN A 80 12.71 -6.99 3.95
N ASP A 81 11.48 -6.64 3.61
CA ASP A 81 10.25 -7.24 4.15
C ASP A 81 9.34 -7.74 3.02
N ALA A 82 8.33 -8.55 3.38
CA ALA A 82 7.46 -9.19 2.39
C ALA A 82 6.67 -8.18 1.54
N PHE A 83 6.24 -7.06 2.12
CA PHE A 83 5.51 -6.01 1.43
C PHE A 83 6.42 -5.30 0.41
N SER A 84 7.54 -4.72 0.87
CA SER A 84 8.46 -3.96 0.02
C SER A 84 9.07 -4.80 -1.10
N GLN A 85 9.32 -6.09 -0.85
CA GLN A 85 9.81 -6.99 -1.91
C GLN A 85 8.73 -7.28 -2.97
N ASP A 86 7.45 -7.33 -2.61
CA ASP A 86 6.38 -7.49 -3.60
C ASP A 86 6.16 -6.19 -4.41
N VAL A 87 6.24 -5.01 -3.76
CA VAL A 87 6.28 -3.71 -4.46
C VAL A 87 7.44 -3.67 -5.46
N ARG A 88 8.63 -4.13 -5.05
CA ARG A 88 9.81 -4.20 -5.92
C ARG A 88 9.55 -5.04 -7.17
N LEU A 89 8.88 -6.17 -7.04
CA LEU A 89 8.55 -7.02 -8.20
C LEU A 89 7.66 -6.28 -9.21
N GLY A 90 6.65 -5.55 -8.74
CA GLY A 90 5.81 -4.73 -9.61
C GLY A 90 6.58 -3.64 -10.35
N VAL A 91 7.49 -2.95 -9.66
CA VAL A 91 8.36 -1.94 -10.31
C VAL A 91 9.28 -2.58 -11.35
N LEU A 92 9.84 -3.76 -11.08
CA LEU A 92 10.65 -4.50 -12.06
C LEU A 92 9.83 -4.92 -13.29
N ASP A 93 8.59 -5.35 -13.09
CA ASP A 93 7.69 -5.69 -14.19
C ASP A 93 7.36 -4.46 -15.04
N ALA A 94 7.13 -3.29 -14.41
CA ALA A 94 6.91 -2.03 -15.12
C ALA A 94 8.16 -1.57 -15.89
N ILE A 95 9.34 -1.67 -15.30
CA ILE A 95 10.62 -1.38 -15.97
C ILE A 95 10.77 -2.24 -17.22
N LYS A 96 10.49 -3.55 -17.11
CA LYS A 96 10.56 -4.48 -18.25
C LYS A 96 9.51 -4.13 -19.32
N ARG A 97 8.27 -3.87 -18.93
CA ARG A 97 7.15 -3.56 -19.82
C ARG A 97 7.38 -2.28 -20.60
N THR A 98 7.96 -1.25 -19.98
CA THR A 98 8.21 0.05 -20.60
C THR A 98 9.54 0.14 -21.35
N GLY A 99 10.39 -0.89 -21.30
CA GLY A 99 11.74 -0.85 -21.84
C GLY A 99 12.70 0.07 -21.07
N SER A 100 12.31 0.52 -19.88
CA SER A 100 13.13 1.38 -19.01
C SER A 100 14.33 0.62 -18.44
N LYS A 101 15.29 1.35 -17.85
CA LYS A 101 16.54 0.76 -17.37
C LYS A 101 16.69 0.92 -15.85
N LYS A 102 16.79 -0.20 -15.15
CA LYS A 102 17.20 -0.22 -13.75
C LYS A 102 18.70 0.11 -13.64
N VAL A 103 19.04 1.18 -12.91
CA VAL A 103 20.44 1.61 -12.69
C VAL A 103 20.91 1.39 -11.26
N ILE A 104 20.01 1.35 -10.29
CA ILE A 104 20.28 1.02 -8.89
C ILE A 104 19.19 0.05 -8.42
N ASP A 105 19.56 -0.94 -7.60
CA ASP A 105 18.64 -1.89 -6.97
C ASP A 105 19.15 -2.25 -5.58
N ASP A 106 18.97 -1.33 -4.66
CA ASP A 106 19.49 -1.46 -3.30
C ASP A 106 18.45 -2.10 -2.37
N LYS A 107 18.91 -3.08 -1.60
CA LYS A 107 18.16 -3.71 -0.52
C LYS A 107 18.50 -3.01 0.79
N LEU A 108 17.50 -2.45 1.42
CA LEU A 108 17.64 -1.73 2.67
C LEU A 108 17.23 -2.62 3.86
N PRO A 109 17.82 -2.45 5.04
CA PRO A 109 17.36 -3.17 6.22
C PRO A 109 15.91 -2.79 6.56
N LYS A 110 15.21 -3.69 7.25
CA LYS A 110 13.90 -3.36 7.83
C LYS A 110 14.04 -2.16 8.75
N GLU A 111 12.98 -1.34 8.78
CA GLU A 111 12.98 -0.10 9.55
C GLU A 111 14.14 0.82 9.17
N LEU A 112 14.22 1.16 7.90
CA LEU A 112 15.25 2.01 7.32
C LEU A 112 15.65 3.18 8.25
N ASN A 113 16.89 3.16 8.69
CA ASN A 113 17.48 4.23 9.51
C ASN A 113 18.46 5.11 8.73
N ASP A 114 19.03 4.57 7.67
CA ASP A 114 20.01 5.25 6.84
C ASP A 114 19.99 4.73 5.40
N MET A 115 19.98 5.63 4.44
CA MET A 115 20.11 5.35 3.01
C MET A 115 21.20 6.20 2.32
N ALA A 116 22.10 6.80 3.08
CA ALA A 116 23.13 7.70 2.57
C ALA A 116 23.96 7.04 1.45
N ALA A 117 24.35 5.77 1.61
CA ALA A 117 25.09 5.03 0.57
C ALA A 117 24.31 4.94 -0.75
N THR A 118 23.01 4.66 -0.68
CA THR A 118 22.11 4.67 -1.87
C THR A 118 22.04 6.06 -2.50
N LEU A 119 21.88 7.10 -1.67
CA LEU A 119 21.76 8.49 -2.15
C LEU A 119 23.07 9.00 -2.81
N VAL A 120 24.23 8.55 -2.36
CA VAL A 120 25.51 8.82 -3.04
C VAL A 120 25.49 8.25 -4.46
N LYS A 121 25.05 6.99 -4.63
CA LYS A 121 24.90 6.36 -5.95
C LYS A 121 23.89 7.13 -6.82
N VAL A 122 22.75 7.54 -6.23
CA VAL A 122 21.71 8.31 -6.93
C VAL A 122 22.30 9.64 -7.46
N LYS A 123 23.09 10.37 -6.68
CA LYS A 123 23.77 11.59 -7.10
C LYS A 123 24.75 11.36 -8.26
N GLN A 124 25.44 10.24 -8.27
CA GLN A 124 26.39 9.87 -9.32
C GLN A 124 25.69 9.42 -10.60
N MET A 125 24.66 8.59 -10.47
CA MET A 125 23.96 7.97 -11.59
C MET A 125 22.90 8.89 -12.22
N LYS A 126 22.40 9.89 -11.46
CA LYS A 126 21.35 10.83 -11.87
C LYS A 126 20.16 10.16 -12.55
N PRO A 127 19.46 9.22 -11.89
CA PRO A 127 18.32 8.53 -12.47
C PRO A 127 17.17 9.51 -12.71
N ASP A 128 16.30 9.18 -13.66
CA ASP A 128 15.07 9.93 -13.92
C ASP A 128 14.04 9.71 -12.80
N VAL A 129 14.04 8.51 -12.19
CA VAL A 129 13.12 8.13 -11.13
C VAL A 129 13.86 7.48 -9.96
N LEU A 130 13.56 7.92 -8.74
CA LEU A 130 13.93 7.21 -7.52
C LEU A 130 12.67 6.60 -6.90
N VAL A 131 12.66 5.28 -6.75
CA VAL A 131 11.57 4.53 -6.09
C VAL A 131 12.06 4.05 -4.74
N VAL A 132 11.32 4.41 -3.67
CA VAL A 132 11.64 3.99 -2.30
C VAL A 132 10.44 3.28 -1.70
N SER A 133 10.61 2.04 -1.24
CA SER A 133 9.55 1.32 -0.53
C SER A 133 10.03 0.81 0.82
N GLY A 134 9.24 1.14 1.81
CA GLY A 134 9.37 0.75 3.21
C GLY A 134 8.11 1.19 3.96
N HIS A 135 8.20 1.25 5.27
CA HIS A 135 7.11 1.73 6.12
C HIS A 135 7.31 3.21 6.49
N THR A 136 6.39 3.79 7.27
CA THR A 136 6.38 5.23 7.59
C THR A 136 7.73 5.75 8.10
N LYS A 137 8.43 4.99 8.96
CA LYS A 137 9.76 5.36 9.47
C LYS A 137 10.79 5.47 8.34
N GLY A 138 10.78 4.51 7.40
CA GLY A 138 11.64 4.53 6.23
C GLY A 138 11.35 5.71 5.32
N ALA A 139 10.09 6.04 5.08
CA ALA A 139 9.69 7.20 4.29
C ALA A 139 10.17 8.52 4.91
N LEU A 140 10.02 8.68 6.24
CA LEU A 140 10.54 9.82 6.99
C LEU A 140 12.07 9.96 6.85
N THR A 141 12.80 8.85 7.00
CA THR A 141 14.26 8.81 6.85
C THR A 141 14.68 9.19 5.43
N ALA A 142 14.02 8.62 4.42
CA ALA A 142 14.31 8.90 3.01
C ALA A 142 14.15 10.38 2.69
N ILE A 143 13.00 10.99 3.00
CA ILE A 143 12.74 12.41 2.72
C ILE A 143 13.74 13.31 3.45
N ARG A 144 14.04 13.02 4.72
CA ARG A 144 15.02 13.78 5.48
C ARG A 144 16.40 13.73 4.82
N GLN A 145 16.91 12.54 4.51
CA GLN A 145 18.25 12.37 3.95
C GLN A 145 18.36 12.88 2.51
N ILE A 146 17.32 12.74 1.68
CA ILE A 146 17.25 13.34 0.35
C ILE A 146 17.46 14.86 0.46
N ALA A 147 16.75 15.51 1.41
CA ALA A 147 16.87 16.95 1.63
C ALA A 147 18.25 17.34 2.20
N GLU A 148 18.73 16.69 3.25
CA GLU A 148 20.03 16.95 3.90
C GLU A 148 21.20 16.81 2.92
N MET A 149 21.15 15.76 2.12
CA MET A 149 22.19 15.49 1.11
C MET A 149 21.99 16.26 -0.21
N LYS A 150 20.91 17.04 -0.33
CA LYS A 150 20.57 17.80 -1.55
C LYS A 150 20.59 16.90 -2.79
N VAL A 151 19.87 15.79 -2.70
CA VAL A 151 19.71 14.85 -3.82
C VAL A 151 18.60 15.37 -4.72
N ASP A 152 18.94 15.66 -5.96
CA ASP A 152 17.98 16.07 -6.98
C ASP A 152 17.60 14.86 -7.84
N VAL A 153 16.30 14.58 -7.91
CA VAL A 153 15.72 13.51 -8.73
C VAL A 153 14.48 14.07 -9.40
N PRO A 154 14.34 13.96 -10.72
CA PRO A 154 13.16 14.46 -11.44
C PRO A 154 11.85 13.92 -10.93
N MET A 155 11.82 12.64 -10.50
CA MET A 155 10.64 12.00 -9.93
C MET A 155 11.00 11.13 -8.72
N LEU A 156 10.37 11.39 -7.58
CA LEU A 156 10.45 10.56 -6.37
C LEU A 156 9.12 9.85 -6.15
N ALA A 157 9.11 8.54 -6.13
CA ALA A 157 7.92 7.73 -5.86
C ALA A 157 8.15 6.84 -4.62
N MET A 158 7.20 6.85 -3.69
CA MET A 158 7.37 6.21 -2.38
C MET A 158 6.11 5.54 -1.88
N THR A 159 6.27 4.51 -1.04
CA THR A 159 5.20 4.02 -0.18
C THR A 159 5.16 4.79 1.14
N HIS A 160 3.99 4.88 1.78
CA HIS A 160 3.78 5.46 3.12
C HIS A 160 4.26 6.92 3.29
N CYS A 161 4.34 7.68 2.20
CA CYS A 161 4.69 9.10 2.25
C CYS A 161 3.48 10.05 2.30
N ASP A 162 2.28 9.53 2.26
CA ASP A 162 1.01 10.25 2.38
C ASP A 162 0.61 10.62 3.81
N ALA A 163 1.34 10.10 4.80
CA ALA A 163 1.03 10.37 6.19
C ALA A 163 1.13 11.87 6.52
N ALA A 164 0.09 12.44 7.14
CA ALA A 164 0.07 13.84 7.60
C ALA A 164 1.28 14.22 8.47
N LYS A 165 1.89 13.24 9.14
CA LYS A 165 3.11 13.39 9.92
C LYS A 165 4.31 13.81 9.06
N LEU A 166 4.41 13.30 7.82
CA LEU A 166 5.47 13.63 6.87
C LEU A 166 5.44 15.11 6.49
N SER A 167 4.26 15.61 6.12
CA SER A 167 4.06 17.02 5.79
C SER A 167 4.38 17.93 6.97
N LYS A 168 3.96 17.56 8.18
CA LYS A 168 4.26 18.34 9.41
C LYS A 168 5.75 18.38 9.75
N GLN A 169 6.49 17.30 9.55
CA GLN A 169 7.90 17.18 9.93
C GLN A 169 8.86 17.73 8.88
N HIS A 170 8.53 17.58 7.59
CA HIS A 170 9.45 17.88 6.49
C HIS A 170 9.01 19.03 5.59
N GLY A 171 7.78 19.55 5.76
CA GLY A 171 7.29 20.73 5.06
C GLY A 171 7.54 20.66 3.55
N LYS A 172 8.27 21.65 3.02
CA LYS A 172 8.61 21.74 1.59
C LYS A 172 9.39 20.53 1.04
N ASN A 173 10.15 19.85 1.89
CA ASN A 173 10.98 18.71 1.46
C ASN A 173 10.13 17.45 1.13
N SER A 174 8.89 17.40 1.58
CA SER A 174 7.95 16.31 1.25
C SER A 174 7.05 16.63 0.05
N GLN A 175 7.12 17.84 -0.50
CA GLN A 175 6.32 18.22 -1.65
C GLN A 175 6.79 17.51 -2.91
N TYR A 176 5.84 17.20 -3.80
CA TYR A 176 6.06 16.55 -5.10
C TYR A 176 6.54 15.09 -5.04
N ALA A 177 6.65 14.46 -3.85
CA ALA A 177 6.79 13.03 -3.79
C ALA A 177 5.48 12.35 -4.21
N LEU A 178 5.56 11.38 -5.12
CA LEU A 178 4.41 10.55 -5.51
C LEU A 178 4.23 9.48 -4.44
N CYS A 179 3.10 9.52 -3.76
CA CYS A 179 2.79 8.60 -2.69
C CYS A 179 1.78 7.56 -3.14
N ALA A 180 2.13 6.28 -3.04
CA ALA A 180 1.15 5.23 -3.23
C ALA A 180 0.11 5.28 -2.12
N SER A 181 -1.16 5.36 -2.49
CA SER A 181 -2.31 5.28 -1.59
C SER A 181 -3.37 4.39 -2.20
N GLN A 182 -3.99 3.55 -1.39
CA GLN A 182 -5.04 2.64 -1.87
C GLN A 182 -6.44 3.25 -1.78
N TRP A 183 -6.58 4.31 -1.01
CA TRP A 183 -7.83 5.02 -0.87
C TRP A 183 -7.58 6.53 -0.70
N HIS A 184 -8.49 7.31 -1.27
CA HIS A 184 -8.56 8.75 -1.05
C HIS A 184 -10.03 9.20 -1.08
N LYS A 185 -10.37 10.20 -0.27
CA LYS A 185 -11.76 10.71 -0.12
C LYS A 185 -12.42 11.17 -1.42
N THR A 186 -11.63 11.46 -2.46
CA THR A 186 -12.15 11.87 -3.77
C THR A 186 -12.51 10.71 -4.70
N LEU A 187 -12.30 9.46 -4.28
CA LEU A 187 -12.76 8.30 -5.04
C LEU A 187 -14.30 8.30 -5.09
N THR A 188 -14.84 7.93 -6.24
CA THR A 188 -16.28 8.01 -6.55
C THR A 188 -17.07 6.77 -6.14
N TYR A 189 -16.46 5.83 -5.45
CA TYR A 189 -17.13 4.63 -4.93
C TYR A 189 -18.16 5.01 -3.86
N LYS A 190 -19.25 4.25 -3.83
CA LYS A 190 -20.35 4.45 -2.90
C LYS A 190 -20.71 3.14 -2.22
N ASP A 191 -21.18 3.22 -0.99
CA ASP A 191 -21.72 2.11 -0.23
C ASP A 191 -22.99 2.54 0.52
N ASN A 192 -23.72 1.56 1.05
CA ASN A 192 -24.98 1.81 1.75
C ASN A 192 -24.78 2.36 3.17
N PHE A 193 -23.62 2.15 3.77
CA PHE A 193 -23.33 2.54 5.15
C PHE A 193 -22.71 3.92 5.25
N PHE A 194 -21.52 4.10 4.65
CA PHE A 194 -20.79 5.38 4.68
C PHE A 194 -21.20 6.37 3.59
N LYS A 195 -21.94 5.92 2.59
CA LYS A 195 -22.42 6.67 1.41
C LYS A 195 -21.32 6.87 0.36
N ASP A 196 -20.29 7.65 0.65
CA ASP A 196 -19.15 7.89 -0.25
C ASP A 196 -17.90 8.27 0.55
N GLY A 197 -16.77 8.40 -0.15
CA GLY A 197 -15.49 8.70 0.47
C GLY A 197 -15.43 10.06 1.17
N MET A 198 -16.14 11.08 0.66
CA MET A 198 -16.19 12.41 1.30
C MET A 198 -16.96 12.35 2.61
N LYS A 199 -18.10 11.66 2.63
CA LYS A 199 -18.91 11.49 3.84
C LYS A 199 -18.15 10.67 4.90
N TYR A 200 -17.51 9.57 4.48
CA TYR A 200 -16.64 8.79 5.37
C TYR A 200 -15.55 9.66 6.00
N ALA A 201 -14.84 10.45 5.18
CA ALA A 201 -13.78 11.33 5.69
C ALA A 201 -14.30 12.40 6.66
N ALA A 202 -15.45 12.98 6.37
CA ALA A 202 -16.07 13.99 7.24
C ALA A 202 -16.49 13.40 8.60
N ASP A 203 -17.11 12.22 8.60
CA ASP A 203 -17.50 11.53 9.84
C ASP A 203 -16.29 11.09 10.66
N PHE A 204 -15.27 10.53 9.99
CA PHE A 204 -14.02 10.16 10.64
C PHE A 204 -13.32 11.36 11.28
N GLN A 205 -13.22 12.47 10.55
CA GLN A 205 -12.60 13.70 11.07
C GLN A 205 -13.39 14.28 12.26
N LYS A 206 -14.72 14.21 12.21
CA LYS A 206 -15.57 14.64 13.33
C LYS A 206 -15.33 13.81 14.59
N GLU A 207 -15.15 12.49 14.43
CA GLU A 207 -14.96 11.57 15.56
C GLU A 207 -13.53 11.61 16.11
N PHE A 208 -12.52 11.62 15.23
CA PHE A 208 -11.11 11.43 15.61
C PHE A 208 -10.26 12.70 15.52
N GLY A 209 -10.74 13.78 14.93
CA GLY A 209 -10.04 15.07 14.84
C GLY A 209 -8.94 15.16 13.78
N TYR A 210 -8.84 14.18 12.86
CA TYR A 210 -7.89 14.19 11.74
C TYR A 210 -8.48 13.48 10.51
N ASP A 211 -7.89 13.74 9.32
CA ASP A 211 -8.31 13.07 8.09
C ASP A 211 -7.94 11.58 8.14
N PRO A 212 -8.83 10.66 7.69
CA PRO A 212 -8.56 9.23 7.70
C PRO A 212 -7.41 8.87 6.75
N PRO A 213 -6.39 8.14 7.22
CA PRO A 213 -5.44 7.49 6.32
C PRO A 213 -6.12 6.33 5.59
N TYR A 214 -5.57 5.92 4.45
CA TYR A 214 -6.17 4.82 3.66
C TYR A 214 -6.31 3.52 4.47
N GLN A 215 -5.40 3.26 5.39
CA GLN A 215 -5.45 2.08 6.27
C GLN A 215 -6.72 2.03 7.13
N SER A 216 -7.20 3.19 7.58
CA SER A 216 -8.46 3.28 8.34
C SER A 216 -9.65 2.99 7.44
N ALA A 217 -9.67 3.52 6.22
CA ALA A 217 -10.74 3.28 5.26
C ALA A 217 -10.81 1.79 4.85
N GLU A 218 -9.67 1.17 4.59
CA GLU A 218 -9.59 -0.26 4.26
C GLU A 218 -10.01 -1.16 5.44
N SER A 219 -9.61 -0.80 6.66
CA SER A 219 -10.05 -1.54 7.87
C SER A 219 -11.57 -1.44 8.06
N SER A 220 -12.16 -0.28 7.78
CA SER A 220 -13.62 -0.10 7.78
C SER A 220 -14.29 -0.92 6.68
N ALA A 221 -13.69 -0.98 5.48
CA ALA A 221 -14.18 -1.81 4.39
C ALA A 221 -14.12 -3.31 4.73
N ALA A 222 -13.06 -3.77 5.41
CA ALA A 222 -12.97 -5.16 5.86
C ALA A 222 -14.08 -5.52 6.87
N LEU A 223 -14.47 -4.58 7.73
CA LEU A 223 -15.61 -4.76 8.63
C LEU A 223 -16.93 -4.86 7.86
N LEU A 224 -17.11 -4.03 6.81
CA LEU A 224 -18.31 -4.09 5.95
C LEU A 224 -18.45 -5.42 5.24
N VAL A 225 -17.35 -6.09 4.85
CA VAL A 225 -17.40 -7.44 4.27
C VAL A 225 -18.04 -8.42 5.24
N PHE A 226 -17.68 -8.38 6.52
CA PHE A 226 -18.33 -9.24 7.52
C PHE A 226 -19.80 -8.86 7.72
N LYS A 227 -20.11 -7.56 7.82
CA LYS A 227 -21.49 -7.09 7.92
C LYS A 227 -22.36 -7.64 6.78
N ASP A 228 -21.91 -7.47 5.54
CA ASP A 228 -22.65 -7.94 4.36
C ASP A 228 -22.77 -9.48 4.34
N ALA A 229 -21.72 -10.20 4.72
CA ALA A 229 -21.77 -11.66 4.80
C ALA A 229 -22.77 -12.14 5.85
N PHE A 230 -22.86 -11.49 7.01
CA PHE A 230 -23.85 -11.81 8.04
C PHE A 230 -25.27 -11.51 7.57
N GLU A 231 -25.50 -10.34 6.96
CA GLU A 231 -26.83 -9.97 6.45
C GLU A 231 -27.30 -10.94 5.36
N LEU A 232 -26.43 -11.32 4.43
CA LEU A 232 -26.73 -12.33 3.41
C LEU A 232 -27.03 -13.70 4.02
N SER A 233 -26.29 -14.11 5.05
CA SER A 233 -26.54 -15.37 5.75
C SER A 233 -27.91 -15.38 6.44
N LEU A 234 -28.32 -14.27 7.05
CA LEU A 234 -29.62 -14.14 7.72
C LEU A 234 -30.79 -14.18 6.71
N ILE A 235 -30.64 -13.65 5.50
CA ILE A 235 -31.66 -13.73 4.44
C ILE A 235 -31.91 -15.21 4.07
N HIS A 236 -30.86 -16.02 3.97
CA HIS A 236 -31.00 -17.45 3.68
C HIS A 236 -31.63 -18.28 4.82
N ILE A 237 -31.49 -17.83 6.06
CA ILE A 237 -32.11 -18.47 7.23
C ILE A 237 -33.60 -18.11 7.34
N SER A 238 -33.99 -16.94 6.89
CA SER A 238 -35.39 -16.44 6.95
C SER A 238 -36.27 -16.87 5.77
N GLU A 239 -35.71 -17.39 4.68
CA GLU A 239 -36.52 -17.98 3.63
C GLU A 239 -36.99 -19.36 4.07
N PRO A 240 -38.32 -19.60 4.19
CA PRO A 240 -38.82 -20.95 4.44
C PRO A 240 -38.40 -21.83 3.29
N THR A 241 -37.75 -22.96 3.60
CA THR A 241 -37.43 -23.99 2.60
C THR A 241 -38.68 -24.30 1.81
N ARG A 242 -38.76 -23.86 0.56
CA ARG A 242 -39.79 -24.33 -0.38
C ARG A 242 -39.63 -25.83 -0.49
N PRO A 243 -40.65 -26.62 -0.17
CA PRO A 243 -40.60 -28.06 -0.41
C PRO A 243 -40.44 -28.25 -1.92
N PHE A 244 -39.44 -28.99 -2.34
CA PHE A 244 -39.32 -29.50 -3.69
C PHE A 244 -40.52 -30.41 -3.97
N HIS A 245 -41.42 -29.99 -4.84
CA HIS A 245 -42.45 -30.83 -5.42
C HIS A 245 -41.92 -31.49 -6.71
#